data_86535aedb2b9d0a89f0ec450b14a6c6e
#
_entry.id   86535aedb2b9d0a89f0ec450b14a6c6e
#
_cell.length_a   1.000
_cell.length_b   1.000
_cell.length_c   1.000
_cell.angle_alpha   90.00
_cell.angle_beta   90.00
_cell.angle_gamma   90.00
#
_symmetry.space_group_name_H-M   'P 1'
#
loop_
_entity.id
_entity.type
_entity.pdbx_description
1 polymer ?
#
loop_
_entity_poly.entity_id
_entity_poly.type
_entity_poly.pdbx_seq_one_letter_code
_entity_poly.pdbx_strand_id
1 'polypeptide(L)'
;MTELNAANAGTYKFDDQFVVNRLGYGTMQLTGKGTWGPYADPARAADVVTHATELGINFFDTADSYGPWFADRYLAEGLKGAANRDQIFISDKVGQTRQGPGIWTPHGEPNYLRQQVEVSMMTLGIDHEDLVFLHRIDSHFPVAEQVGELKKMQDEGKIRHIGLTQVSVDQLKEAQKYAKIDAVENLYNVSNHKDDDVVDYAQSQGMAFLPWFPLDTGRLIGADSPLSTIAKKYGV
;
A
#
# COMPACT_ATOMS: atom_id res chain seq x y z
N MET A 1 -27.51 16.08 1.06
CA MET A 1 -26.35 15.35 1.59
C MET A 1 -25.50 15.00 0.38
N THR A 2 -24.23 15.37 0.37
CA THR A 2 -23.30 14.95 -0.71
C THR A 2 -23.19 13.43 -0.63
N GLU A 3 -23.32 12.76 -1.76
CA GLU A 3 -23.15 11.32 -1.84
C GLU A 3 -21.76 10.93 -1.35
N LEU A 4 -21.65 9.90 -0.52
CA LEU A 4 -20.37 9.40 -0.03
C LEU A 4 -19.59 8.81 -1.22
N ASN A 5 -18.47 9.45 -1.56
CA ASN A 5 -17.62 9.00 -2.68
C ASN A 5 -16.16 9.39 -2.40
N ALA A 6 -15.25 8.49 -2.68
CA ALA A 6 -13.81 8.70 -2.47
C ALA A 6 -13.25 9.88 -3.28
N ALA A 7 -13.85 10.20 -4.44
CA ALA A 7 -13.47 11.35 -5.25
C ALA A 7 -13.64 12.70 -4.51
N ASN A 8 -14.48 12.75 -3.47
CA ASN A 8 -14.63 13.96 -2.64
C ASN A 8 -13.35 14.32 -1.87
N ALA A 9 -12.42 13.39 -1.71
CA ALA A 9 -11.11 13.62 -1.09
C ALA A 9 -10.08 14.27 -2.04
N GLY A 10 -10.46 14.52 -3.29
CA GLY A 10 -9.57 14.97 -4.35
C GLY A 10 -8.77 13.83 -4.98
N THR A 11 -7.90 14.17 -5.92
CA THR A 11 -7.16 13.20 -6.72
C THR A 11 -5.65 13.37 -6.58
N TYR A 12 -4.91 12.31 -6.94
CA TYR A 12 -3.46 12.31 -7.14
C TYR A 12 -3.13 11.66 -8.49
N LYS A 13 -2.19 12.25 -9.22
CA LYS A 13 -1.75 11.77 -10.52
C LYS A 13 -0.38 11.12 -10.38
N PHE A 14 -0.30 9.79 -10.55
CA PHE A 14 0.97 9.06 -10.55
C PHE A 14 1.74 9.28 -11.87
N ASP A 15 1.01 9.22 -12.98
CA ASP A 15 1.53 9.43 -14.33
C ASP A 15 0.42 9.92 -15.27
N ASP A 16 0.68 9.93 -16.58
CA ASP A 16 -0.32 10.37 -17.57
C ASP A 16 -1.47 9.37 -17.79
N GLN A 17 -1.31 8.14 -17.32
CA GLN A 17 -2.32 7.08 -17.48
C GLN A 17 -3.20 6.94 -16.23
N PHE A 18 -2.62 7.18 -15.01
CA PHE A 18 -3.32 6.92 -13.76
C PHE A 18 -3.53 8.15 -12.89
N VAL A 19 -4.81 8.43 -12.66
CA VAL A 19 -5.30 9.38 -11.65
C VAL A 19 -6.09 8.59 -10.61
N VAL A 20 -5.62 8.63 -9.37
CA VAL A 20 -6.29 7.95 -8.25
C VAL A 20 -7.03 8.94 -7.36
N ASN A 21 -8.10 8.50 -6.74
CA ASN A 21 -8.73 9.21 -5.64
C ASN A 21 -7.81 9.14 -4.41
N ARG A 22 -7.64 10.26 -3.69
CA ARG A 22 -6.71 10.31 -2.54
C ARG A 22 -7.09 9.40 -1.39
N LEU A 23 -8.37 9.02 -1.28
CA LEU A 23 -8.82 8.03 -0.32
C LEU A 23 -8.66 6.64 -0.94
N GLY A 24 -7.61 5.93 -0.53
CA GLY A 24 -7.34 4.54 -0.89
C GLY A 24 -7.83 3.56 0.18
N TYR A 25 -7.81 2.27 -0.14
CA TYR A 25 -8.18 1.18 0.76
C TYR A 25 -7.01 0.23 1.01
N GLY A 26 -6.60 0.08 2.28
CA GLY A 26 -5.57 -0.89 2.69
C GLY A 26 -6.17 -2.24 3.05
N THR A 27 -5.64 -3.31 2.47
CA THR A 27 -6.19 -4.68 2.58
C THR A 27 -5.67 -5.47 3.78
N MET A 28 -4.72 -4.93 4.56
CA MET A 28 -4.09 -5.65 5.67
C MET A 28 -5.10 -6.27 6.65
N GLN A 29 -6.23 -5.61 6.89
CA GLN A 29 -7.28 -6.07 7.80
C GLN A 29 -8.21 -7.13 7.18
N LEU A 30 -8.06 -7.44 5.89
CA LEU A 30 -8.77 -8.54 5.22
C LEU A 30 -8.09 -9.89 5.46
N THR A 31 -7.43 -10.06 6.59
CA THR A 31 -6.69 -11.27 6.96
C THR A 31 -7.04 -11.71 8.38
N GLY A 32 -6.59 -12.89 8.79
CA GLY A 32 -6.77 -13.37 10.14
C GLY A 32 -5.97 -12.60 11.18
N LYS A 33 -6.19 -12.93 12.44
CA LYS A 33 -5.53 -12.27 13.58
C LYS A 33 -4.01 -12.27 13.45
N GLY A 34 -3.39 -11.12 13.70
CA GLY A 34 -1.94 -10.93 13.53
C GLY A 34 -1.50 -10.86 12.07
N THR A 35 -2.42 -10.51 11.17
CA THR A 35 -2.21 -10.47 9.71
C THR A 35 -1.72 -11.84 9.21
N TRP A 36 -2.38 -12.91 9.66
CA TRP A 36 -1.97 -14.29 9.40
C TRP A 36 -3.16 -15.19 9.08
N GLY A 37 -3.04 -15.93 7.97
CA GLY A 37 -4.10 -16.83 7.50
C GLY A 37 -5.33 -16.11 6.94
N PRO A 38 -6.38 -16.85 6.64
CA PRO A 38 -7.58 -16.32 6.04
C PRO A 38 -8.35 -15.42 6.99
N TYR A 39 -9.10 -14.47 6.42
CA TYR A 39 -10.14 -13.75 7.15
C TYR A 39 -11.24 -14.74 7.62
N ALA A 40 -11.86 -14.45 8.75
CA ALA A 40 -12.86 -15.35 9.34
C ALA A 40 -14.06 -15.64 8.42
N ASP A 41 -14.43 -14.67 7.58
CA ASP A 41 -15.45 -14.79 6.55
C ASP A 41 -14.84 -14.34 5.20
N PRO A 42 -14.32 -15.27 4.40
CA PRO A 42 -13.67 -14.95 3.13
C PRO A 42 -14.57 -14.24 2.11
N ALA A 43 -15.87 -14.58 2.07
CA ALA A 43 -16.82 -13.93 1.17
C ALA A 43 -16.98 -12.46 1.55
N ARG A 44 -17.16 -12.17 2.83
CA ARG A 44 -17.26 -10.80 3.33
C ARG A 44 -15.98 -9.99 3.06
N ALA A 45 -14.80 -10.61 3.08
CA ALA A 45 -13.56 -9.91 2.76
C ALA A 45 -13.56 -9.42 1.30
N ALA A 46 -14.00 -10.25 0.36
CA ALA A 46 -14.17 -9.88 -1.05
C ALA A 46 -15.29 -8.83 -1.24
N ASP A 47 -16.43 -8.98 -0.56
CA ASP A 47 -17.54 -8.02 -0.61
C ASP A 47 -17.13 -6.62 -0.17
N VAL A 48 -16.25 -6.51 0.84
CA VAL A 48 -15.71 -5.22 1.28
C VAL A 48 -14.93 -4.53 0.16
N VAL A 49 -14.15 -5.26 -0.62
CA VAL A 49 -13.42 -4.72 -1.77
C VAL A 49 -14.39 -4.24 -2.84
N THR A 50 -15.38 -5.07 -3.18
CA THR A 50 -16.42 -4.69 -4.16
C THR A 50 -17.12 -3.40 -3.71
N HIS A 51 -17.57 -3.35 -2.45
CA HIS A 51 -18.24 -2.16 -1.92
C HIS A 51 -17.33 -0.91 -1.89
N ALA A 52 -16.04 -1.08 -1.65
CA ALA A 52 -15.08 0.03 -1.73
C ALA A 52 -15.03 0.62 -3.14
N THR A 53 -15.08 -0.21 -4.19
CA THR A 53 -15.13 0.28 -5.58
C THR A 53 -16.41 1.04 -5.89
N GLU A 54 -17.56 0.58 -5.36
CA GLU A 54 -18.86 1.26 -5.49
C GLU A 54 -18.84 2.65 -4.85
N LEU A 55 -18.06 2.82 -3.78
CA LEU A 55 -17.82 4.11 -3.12
C LEU A 55 -16.75 4.96 -3.80
N GLY A 56 -16.29 4.56 -4.98
CA GLY A 56 -15.32 5.32 -5.78
C GLY A 56 -13.86 5.13 -5.36
N ILE A 57 -13.54 4.15 -4.52
CA ILE A 57 -12.14 3.78 -4.26
C ILE A 57 -11.57 3.16 -5.53
N ASN A 58 -10.49 3.73 -6.04
CA ASN A 58 -9.76 3.21 -7.18
C ASN A 58 -8.25 3.04 -6.91
N PHE A 59 -7.87 3.11 -5.64
CA PHE A 59 -6.52 2.86 -5.16
C PHE A 59 -6.56 1.84 -4.01
N PHE A 60 -5.96 0.67 -4.24
CA PHE A 60 -5.88 -0.41 -3.25
C PHE A 60 -4.43 -0.66 -2.89
N ASP A 61 -4.17 -0.80 -1.59
CA ASP A 61 -2.87 -1.09 -1.05
C ASP A 61 -2.86 -2.47 -0.40
N THR A 62 -1.98 -3.35 -0.86
CA THR A 62 -1.85 -4.73 -0.41
C THR A 62 -0.39 -5.10 -0.10
N ALA A 63 -0.12 -6.36 0.19
CA ALA A 63 1.22 -6.94 0.32
C ALA A 63 1.20 -8.46 0.20
N ASP A 64 2.25 -9.05 -0.39
CA ASP A 64 2.52 -10.49 -0.42
C ASP A 64 2.44 -11.14 0.96
N SER A 65 2.88 -10.41 1.96
CA SER A 65 3.00 -10.81 3.36
C SER A 65 1.69 -10.70 4.16
N TYR A 66 0.61 -10.17 3.57
CA TYR A 66 -0.69 -10.10 4.24
C TYR A 66 -1.44 -11.42 4.13
N GLY A 67 -1.29 -12.22 5.19
CA GLY A 67 -1.93 -13.50 5.32
C GLY A 67 -1.10 -14.78 5.20
N PRO A 68 0.05 -14.96 4.48
CA PRO A 68 0.47 -14.35 3.21
C PRO A 68 -0.48 -14.61 2.03
N TRP A 69 -0.54 -13.68 1.10
CA TRP A 69 -1.37 -13.67 -0.13
C TRP A 69 -2.89 -13.82 0.08
N PHE A 70 -3.39 -13.91 1.31
CA PHE A 70 -4.83 -13.96 1.53
C PHE A 70 -5.48 -12.62 1.17
N ALA A 71 -4.85 -11.50 1.51
CA ALA A 71 -5.34 -10.17 1.13
C ALA A 71 -5.43 -10.02 -0.39
N ASP A 72 -4.39 -10.43 -1.13
CA ASP A 72 -4.36 -10.37 -2.60
C ASP A 72 -5.46 -11.22 -3.24
N ARG A 73 -5.70 -12.42 -2.68
CA ARG A 73 -6.79 -13.28 -3.15
C ARG A 73 -8.16 -12.64 -2.97
N TYR A 74 -8.41 -11.99 -1.82
CA TYR A 74 -9.67 -11.31 -1.58
C TYR A 74 -9.79 -10.04 -2.41
N LEU A 75 -8.69 -9.33 -2.62
CA LEU A 75 -8.63 -8.19 -3.52
C LEU A 75 -8.97 -8.63 -4.95
N ALA A 76 -8.30 -9.66 -5.48
CA ALA A 76 -8.58 -10.22 -6.80
C ALA A 76 -10.04 -10.66 -6.95
N GLU A 77 -10.59 -11.36 -5.94
CA GLU A 77 -11.97 -11.83 -5.95
C GLU A 77 -12.97 -10.67 -5.96
N GLY A 78 -12.78 -9.69 -5.07
CA GLY A 78 -13.67 -8.53 -4.98
C GLY A 78 -13.61 -7.61 -6.20
N LEU A 79 -12.50 -7.60 -6.94
CA LEU A 79 -12.33 -6.83 -8.17
C LEU A 79 -12.90 -7.52 -9.43
N LYS A 80 -13.21 -8.82 -9.41
CA LYS A 80 -13.75 -9.55 -10.58
C LYS A 80 -15.02 -8.92 -11.15
N GLY A 81 -15.85 -8.31 -10.32
CA GLY A 81 -17.10 -7.64 -10.72
C GLY A 81 -16.98 -6.13 -10.86
N ALA A 82 -15.81 -5.55 -10.66
CA ALA A 82 -15.63 -4.12 -10.72
C ALA A 82 -15.83 -3.60 -12.15
N ALA A 83 -16.78 -2.69 -12.33
CA ALA A 83 -17.11 -2.11 -13.64
C ALA A 83 -15.93 -1.36 -14.29
N ASN A 84 -14.96 -0.93 -13.50
CA ASN A 84 -13.84 -0.08 -13.91
C ASN A 84 -12.49 -0.70 -13.55
N ARG A 85 -12.28 -2.01 -13.76
CA ARG A 85 -11.04 -2.70 -13.40
C ARG A 85 -9.80 -2.00 -13.97
N ASP A 86 -9.86 -1.51 -15.19
CA ASP A 86 -8.76 -0.80 -15.86
C ASP A 86 -8.45 0.57 -15.26
N GLN A 87 -9.29 1.07 -14.35
CA GLN A 87 -9.10 2.32 -13.62
C GLN A 87 -8.65 2.09 -12.17
N ILE A 88 -8.51 0.83 -11.76
CA ILE A 88 -8.05 0.46 -10.42
C ILE A 88 -6.53 0.41 -10.42
N PHE A 89 -5.93 1.18 -9.54
CA PHE A 89 -4.50 1.19 -9.26
C PHE A 89 -4.21 0.33 -8.02
N ILE A 90 -3.31 -0.62 -8.15
CA ILE A 90 -2.91 -1.50 -7.06
C ILE A 90 -1.47 -1.20 -6.67
N SER A 91 -1.24 -0.92 -5.39
CA SER A 91 0.09 -0.95 -4.80
C SER A 91 0.28 -2.27 -4.05
N ASP A 92 1.34 -2.97 -4.36
CA ASP A 92 1.75 -4.17 -3.64
C ASP A 92 3.08 -3.95 -2.91
N LYS A 93 3.39 -4.81 -1.94
CA LYS A 93 4.63 -4.73 -1.19
C LYS A 93 5.29 -6.11 -1.14
N VAL A 94 6.59 -6.14 -1.37
CA VAL A 94 7.41 -7.35 -1.29
C VAL A 94 8.63 -7.12 -0.41
N GLY A 95 9.23 -8.18 0.12
CA GLY A 95 10.46 -8.06 0.92
C GLY A 95 10.24 -8.25 2.42
N GLN A 96 9.15 -8.94 2.80
CA GLN A 96 8.97 -9.43 4.16
C GLN A 96 8.53 -10.90 4.18
N THR A 97 9.23 -11.72 4.92
CA THR A 97 8.80 -13.10 5.23
C THR A 97 7.95 -13.13 6.49
N ARG A 98 7.07 -14.13 6.56
CA ARG A 98 6.15 -14.33 7.67
C ARG A 98 6.34 -15.74 8.24
N GLN A 99 6.56 -15.83 9.55
CA GLN A 99 6.76 -17.10 10.26
C GLN A 99 5.63 -17.43 11.24
N GLY A 100 4.58 -16.59 11.26
CA GLY A 100 3.41 -16.76 12.11
C GLY A 100 2.69 -15.44 12.37
N PRO A 101 1.62 -15.47 13.19
CA PRO A 101 0.84 -14.29 13.54
C PRO A 101 1.71 -13.21 14.18
N GLY A 102 1.68 -11.99 13.62
CA GLY A 102 2.43 -10.84 14.15
C GLY A 102 3.95 -10.92 14.01
N ILE A 103 4.51 -11.94 13.36
CA ILE A 103 5.95 -12.09 13.13
C ILE A 103 6.28 -11.61 11.73
N TRP A 104 7.19 -10.64 11.62
CA TRP A 104 7.58 -9.98 10.39
C TRP A 104 9.10 -9.92 10.32
N THR A 105 9.69 -10.42 9.24
CA THR A 105 11.13 -10.42 9.05
C THR A 105 11.46 -9.86 7.67
N PRO A 106 12.22 -8.73 7.57
CA PRO A 106 12.71 -8.25 6.29
C PRO A 106 13.50 -9.35 5.54
N HIS A 107 13.33 -9.41 4.24
CA HIS A 107 14.05 -10.33 3.36
C HIS A 107 14.25 -9.70 1.98
N GLY A 108 15.45 -9.17 1.78
CA GLY A 108 15.81 -8.37 0.59
C GLY A 108 16.62 -9.13 -0.46
N GLU A 109 16.65 -10.48 -0.44
CA GLU A 109 17.35 -11.27 -1.45
C GLU A 109 16.70 -11.05 -2.83
N PRO A 110 17.48 -10.67 -3.88
CA PRO A 110 16.92 -10.29 -5.18
C PRO A 110 16.02 -11.33 -5.85
N ASN A 111 16.40 -12.63 -5.85
CA ASN A 111 15.55 -13.66 -6.44
C ASN A 111 14.26 -13.90 -5.63
N TYR A 112 14.33 -13.70 -4.31
CA TYR A 112 13.12 -13.72 -3.48
C TYR A 112 12.18 -12.57 -3.84
N LEU A 113 12.69 -11.34 -3.93
CA LEU A 113 11.88 -10.18 -4.32
C LEU A 113 11.21 -10.41 -5.67
N ARG A 114 11.96 -10.90 -6.66
CA ARG A 114 11.43 -11.26 -7.98
C ARG A 114 10.32 -12.29 -7.90
N GLN A 115 10.57 -13.40 -7.17
CA GLN A 115 9.55 -14.44 -7.00
C GLN A 115 8.28 -13.90 -6.37
N GLN A 116 8.39 -13.01 -5.36
CA GLN A 116 7.23 -12.44 -4.70
C GLN A 116 6.38 -11.60 -5.66
N VAL A 117 6.99 -10.74 -6.46
CA VAL A 117 6.28 -9.96 -7.49
C VAL A 117 5.58 -10.89 -8.49
N GLU A 118 6.25 -11.93 -9.00
CA GLU A 118 5.64 -12.91 -9.92
C GLU A 118 4.45 -13.65 -9.29
N VAL A 119 4.56 -14.03 -8.02
CA VAL A 119 3.45 -14.72 -7.31
C VAL A 119 2.30 -13.77 -7.03
N SER A 120 2.58 -12.52 -6.67
CA SER A 120 1.54 -11.49 -6.50
C SER A 120 0.78 -11.25 -7.80
N MET A 121 1.49 -11.05 -8.92
CA MET A 121 0.88 -10.89 -10.25
C MET A 121 -0.03 -12.08 -10.59
N MET A 122 0.44 -13.31 -10.37
CA MET A 122 -0.38 -14.52 -10.59
C MET A 122 -1.60 -14.56 -9.67
N THR A 123 -1.45 -14.15 -8.40
CA THR A 123 -2.52 -14.18 -7.40
C THR A 123 -3.58 -13.11 -7.68
N LEU A 124 -3.15 -11.94 -8.07
CA LEU A 124 -4.01 -10.81 -8.45
C LEU A 124 -4.63 -10.97 -9.85
N GLY A 125 -4.05 -11.84 -10.69
CA GLY A 125 -4.49 -12.06 -12.08
C GLY A 125 -4.20 -10.86 -12.98
N ILE A 126 -3.05 -10.23 -12.80
CA ILE A 126 -2.58 -9.06 -13.54
C ILE A 126 -1.30 -9.38 -14.31
N ASP A 127 -1.01 -8.62 -15.36
CA ASP A 127 0.19 -8.78 -16.19
C ASP A 127 1.35 -7.85 -15.79
N HIS A 128 1.07 -6.87 -14.94
CA HIS A 128 2.06 -5.98 -14.33
C HIS A 128 1.50 -5.37 -13.03
N GLU A 129 2.40 -4.96 -12.16
CA GLU A 129 2.10 -4.21 -10.93
C GLU A 129 2.15 -2.70 -11.22
N ASP A 130 1.14 -1.95 -10.76
CA ASP A 130 1.13 -0.49 -10.92
C ASP A 130 2.19 0.18 -10.02
N LEU A 131 2.32 -0.27 -8.77
CA LEU A 131 3.31 0.22 -7.82
C LEU A 131 3.77 -0.93 -6.92
N VAL A 132 5.08 -1.16 -6.84
CA VAL A 132 5.67 -2.11 -5.91
C VAL A 132 6.52 -1.38 -4.89
N PHE A 133 6.22 -1.60 -3.63
CA PHE A 133 7.05 -1.16 -2.52
C PHE A 133 8.05 -2.24 -2.09
N LEU A 134 9.29 -1.87 -1.86
CA LEU A 134 10.15 -2.63 -0.97
C LEU A 134 9.62 -2.45 0.45
N HIS A 135 9.01 -3.49 1.00
CA HIS A 135 8.24 -3.43 2.26
C HIS A 135 9.12 -3.03 3.45
N ARG A 136 10.38 -3.46 3.46
CA ARG A 136 11.44 -3.00 4.36
C ARG A 136 12.79 -3.19 3.68
N ILE A 137 13.69 -2.25 3.86
CA ILE A 137 15.09 -2.45 3.50
C ILE A 137 15.67 -3.50 4.44
N ASP A 138 16.18 -4.59 3.90
CA ASP A 138 16.88 -5.62 4.65
C ASP A 138 18.37 -5.25 4.77
N SER A 139 18.85 -5.13 6.01
CA SER A 139 20.25 -4.76 6.28
C SER A 139 21.27 -5.84 5.91
N HIS A 140 20.82 -7.08 5.61
CA HIS A 140 21.70 -8.17 5.19
C HIS A 140 22.07 -8.12 3.71
N PHE A 141 21.37 -7.30 2.93
CA PHE A 141 21.61 -7.12 1.49
C PHE A 141 21.85 -5.65 1.16
N PRO A 142 22.77 -5.33 0.24
CA PRO A 142 22.98 -3.97 -0.23
C PRO A 142 21.67 -3.36 -0.78
N VAL A 143 21.40 -2.09 -0.50
CA VAL A 143 20.26 -1.35 -1.07
C VAL A 143 20.29 -1.39 -2.61
N ALA A 144 21.50 -1.33 -3.18
CA ALA A 144 21.73 -1.44 -4.61
C ALA A 144 21.18 -2.72 -5.23
N GLU A 145 21.29 -3.85 -4.52
CA GLU A 145 20.80 -5.15 -5.02
C GLU A 145 19.28 -5.23 -4.91
N GLN A 146 18.72 -4.79 -3.77
CA GLN A 146 17.28 -4.81 -3.51
C GLN A 146 16.53 -3.89 -4.49
N VAL A 147 16.91 -2.62 -4.54
CA VAL A 147 16.29 -1.62 -5.42
C VAL A 147 16.63 -1.90 -6.89
N GLY A 148 17.86 -2.37 -7.14
CA GLY A 148 18.30 -2.76 -8.50
C GLY A 148 17.48 -3.90 -9.08
N GLU A 149 17.02 -4.85 -8.27
CA GLU A 149 16.15 -5.93 -8.75
C GLU A 149 14.75 -5.42 -9.10
N LEU A 150 14.16 -4.54 -8.26
CA LEU A 150 12.89 -3.88 -8.60
C LEU A 150 13.04 -3.06 -9.90
N LYS A 151 14.18 -2.38 -10.07
CA LYS A 151 14.46 -1.62 -11.30
C LYS A 151 14.54 -2.53 -12.53
N LYS A 152 15.19 -3.70 -12.44
CA LYS A 152 15.21 -4.67 -13.54
C LYS A 152 13.81 -5.13 -13.92
N MET A 153 12.97 -5.44 -12.94
CA MET A 153 11.57 -5.83 -13.18
C MET A 153 10.76 -4.67 -13.78
N GLN A 154 11.07 -3.42 -13.42
CA GLN A 154 10.49 -2.24 -14.05
C GLN A 154 10.91 -2.15 -15.54
N ASP A 155 12.19 -2.40 -15.85
CA ASP A 155 12.68 -2.39 -17.22
C ASP A 155 12.11 -3.55 -18.06
N GLU A 156 11.72 -4.65 -17.42
CA GLU A 156 11.01 -5.77 -18.02
C GLU A 156 9.51 -5.49 -18.24
N GLY A 157 8.98 -4.37 -17.73
CA GLY A 157 7.58 -3.99 -17.82
C GLY A 157 6.66 -4.68 -16.79
N LYS A 158 7.24 -5.35 -15.77
CA LYS A 158 6.47 -6.03 -14.71
C LYS A 158 6.04 -5.09 -13.59
N ILE A 159 6.75 -3.99 -13.41
CA ILE A 159 6.49 -2.95 -12.41
C ILE A 159 6.44 -1.60 -13.12
N ARG A 160 5.42 -0.79 -12.86
CA ARG A 160 5.36 0.59 -13.40
C ARG A 160 6.08 1.57 -12.49
N HIS A 161 5.76 1.55 -11.20
CA HIS A 161 6.29 2.47 -10.19
C HIS A 161 6.96 1.72 -9.06
N ILE A 162 8.02 2.30 -8.51
CA ILE A 162 8.77 1.75 -7.37
C ILE A 162 8.60 2.67 -6.17
N GLY A 163 8.31 2.07 -5.02
CA GLY A 163 8.21 2.76 -3.74
C GLY A 163 9.03 2.10 -2.64
N LEU A 164 9.15 2.80 -1.52
CA LEU A 164 9.80 2.29 -0.30
C LEU A 164 8.90 2.51 0.90
N THR A 165 8.92 1.60 1.87
CA THR A 165 8.17 1.79 3.10
C THR A 165 9.06 1.88 4.32
N GLN A 166 8.66 2.72 5.28
CA GLN A 166 9.29 2.95 6.58
C GLN A 166 10.78 3.26 6.43
N VAL A 167 11.08 4.29 5.68
CA VAL A 167 12.43 4.74 5.35
C VAL A 167 12.69 6.15 5.85
N SER A 168 13.97 6.47 6.09
CA SER A 168 14.45 7.83 6.33
C SER A 168 14.78 8.55 5.02
N VAL A 169 14.97 9.87 5.10
CA VAL A 169 15.43 10.68 3.96
C VAL A 169 16.77 10.19 3.41
N ASP A 170 17.71 9.76 4.27
CA ASP A 170 18.99 9.24 3.81
C ASP A 170 18.85 7.91 3.08
N GLN A 171 17.96 7.03 3.53
CA GLN A 171 17.65 5.78 2.83
C GLN A 171 16.98 6.04 1.48
N LEU A 172 16.11 7.05 1.39
CA LEU A 172 15.52 7.49 0.10
C LEU A 172 16.60 7.97 -0.86
N LYS A 173 17.48 8.85 -0.41
CA LYS A 173 18.60 9.36 -1.23
C LYS A 173 19.53 8.24 -1.68
N GLU A 174 19.77 7.24 -0.84
CA GLU A 174 20.56 6.08 -1.22
C GLU A 174 19.88 5.27 -2.32
N ALA A 175 18.58 4.94 -2.13
CA ALA A 175 17.78 4.17 -3.09
C ALA A 175 17.65 4.89 -4.44
N GLN A 176 17.51 6.21 -4.44
CA GLN A 176 17.42 7.03 -5.66
C GLN A 176 18.66 6.98 -6.56
N LYS A 177 19.80 6.48 -6.07
CA LYS A 177 20.98 6.24 -6.91
C LYS A 177 20.78 5.07 -7.88
N TYR A 178 19.82 4.17 -7.62
CA TYR A 178 19.61 2.92 -8.34
C TYR A 178 18.31 2.86 -9.12
N ALA A 179 17.28 3.58 -8.66
CA ALA A 179 16.01 3.71 -9.35
C ALA A 179 15.32 5.04 -9.01
N LYS A 180 14.43 5.50 -9.89
CA LYS A 180 13.48 6.53 -9.52
C LYS A 180 12.53 5.97 -8.47
N ILE A 181 12.36 6.67 -7.35
CA ILE A 181 11.39 6.34 -6.32
C ILE A 181 10.16 7.24 -6.50
N ASP A 182 9.02 6.63 -6.77
CA ASP A 182 7.79 7.35 -7.09
C ASP A 182 6.88 7.53 -5.86
N ALA A 183 7.05 6.69 -4.83
CA ALA A 183 6.22 6.72 -3.63
C ALA A 183 6.96 6.33 -2.36
N VAL A 184 6.49 6.85 -1.23
CA VAL A 184 6.94 6.48 0.12
C VAL A 184 5.73 6.17 0.98
N GLU A 185 5.83 5.10 1.79
CA GLU A 185 4.77 4.74 2.74
C GLU A 185 5.35 4.60 4.15
N ASN A 186 5.10 5.58 5.02
CA ASN A 186 5.58 5.58 6.41
C ASN A 186 4.43 5.69 7.41
N LEU A 187 4.69 5.29 8.67
CA LEU A 187 3.75 5.50 9.78
C LEU A 187 3.53 7.01 9.98
N TYR A 188 2.32 7.46 9.72
CA TYR A 188 1.99 8.87 9.85
C TYR A 188 0.50 9.07 10.15
N ASN A 189 0.18 9.89 11.13
CA ASN A 189 -1.19 10.28 11.47
C ASN A 189 -1.18 11.51 12.38
N VAL A 190 -2.34 12.03 12.75
CA VAL A 190 -2.47 13.24 13.59
C VAL A 190 -1.82 13.13 14.98
N SER A 191 -1.46 11.93 15.43
CA SER A 191 -0.77 11.68 16.71
C SER A 191 0.70 11.29 16.55
N ASN A 192 1.17 11.09 15.31
CA ASN A 192 2.53 10.67 15.02
C ASN A 192 3.07 11.40 13.80
N HIS A 193 3.95 12.36 14.04
CA HIS A 193 4.59 13.24 13.07
C HIS A 193 6.11 13.06 13.03
N LYS A 194 6.62 11.89 13.47
CA LYS A 194 8.07 11.67 13.57
C LYS A 194 8.80 11.69 12.21
N ASP A 195 8.06 11.45 11.13
CA ASP A 195 8.56 11.39 9.77
C ASP A 195 8.16 12.63 8.94
N ASP A 196 7.95 13.81 9.59
CA ASP A 196 7.66 15.08 8.90
C ASP A 196 8.74 15.42 7.86
N ASP A 197 10.00 15.15 8.14
CA ASP A 197 11.12 15.35 7.22
C ASP A 197 11.01 14.48 5.96
N VAL A 198 10.48 13.26 6.10
CA VAL A 198 10.21 12.35 4.96
C VAL A 198 9.05 12.85 4.13
N VAL A 199 7.99 13.36 4.77
CA VAL A 199 6.84 13.99 4.08
C VAL A 199 7.31 15.18 3.25
N ASP A 200 8.07 16.09 3.86
CA ASP A 200 8.60 17.29 3.18
C ASP A 200 9.54 16.91 2.03
N TYR A 201 10.40 15.92 2.26
CA TYR A 201 11.30 15.43 1.21
C TYR A 201 10.51 14.80 0.06
N ALA A 202 9.56 13.93 0.33
CA ALA A 202 8.71 13.31 -0.70
C ALA A 202 7.98 14.37 -1.52
N GLN A 203 7.38 15.37 -0.87
CA GLN A 203 6.73 16.48 -1.55
C GLN A 203 7.72 17.26 -2.43
N SER A 204 8.92 17.55 -1.94
CA SER A 204 9.94 18.30 -2.70
C SER A 204 10.42 17.56 -3.96
N GLN A 205 10.35 16.22 -3.95
CA GLN A 205 10.75 15.36 -5.05
C GLN A 205 9.59 14.92 -5.95
N GLY A 206 8.36 15.35 -5.65
CA GLY A 206 7.16 14.95 -6.40
C GLY A 206 6.77 13.48 -6.20
N MET A 207 7.21 12.84 -5.11
CA MET A 207 6.81 11.49 -4.74
C MET A 207 5.43 11.49 -4.08
N ALA A 208 4.65 10.43 -4.28
CA ALA A 208 3.48 10.17 -3.45
C ALA A 208 3.90 9.82 -2.01
N PHE A 209 3.18 10.35 -1.03
CA PHE A 209 3.32 9.92 0.36
C PHE A 209 2.04 9.24 0.82
N LEU A 210 2.16 7.98 1.27
CA LEU A 210 1.06 7.18 1.78
C LEU A 210 1.25 6.98 3.29
N PRO A 211 0.31 7.47 4.12
CA PRO A 211 0.36 7.20 5.55
C PRO A 211 -0.21 5.81 5.85
N TRP A 212 0.56 4.91 6.46
CA TRP A 212 -0.03 3.72 7.06
C TRP A 212 -0.45 3.98 8.52
N PHE A 213 -1.47 3.28 9.01
CA PHE A 213 -2.20 3.56 10.24
C PHE A 213 -2.72 5.01 10.36
N PRO A 214 -3.38 5.54 9.31
CA PRO A 214 -3.87 6.92 9.34
C PRO A 214 -4.87 7.20 10.45
N LEU A 215 -5.59 6.16 10.94
CA LEU A 215 -6.55 6.22 12.04
C LEU A 215 -6.00 5.60 13.34
N ASP A 216 -4.68 5.42 13.44
CA ASP A 216 -3.98 4.85 14.61
C ASP A 216 -4.66 3.56 15.12
N THR A 217 -4.90 2.61 14.20
CA THR A 217 -5.57 1.32 14.49
C THR A 217 -6.96 1.47 15.14
N GLY A 218 -7.66 2.55 14.84
CA GLY A 218 -9.00 2.85 15.37
C GLY A 218 -9.03 3.69 16.66
N ARG A 219 -7.87 3.98 17.26
CA ARG A 219 -7.81 4.82 18.47
C ARG A 219 -8.27 6.26 18.22
N LEU A 220 -8.08 6.76 17.02
CA LEU A 220 -8.46 8.14 16.65
C LEU A 220 -9.96 8.30 16.36
N ILE A 221 -10.69 7.22 16.12
CA ILE A 221 -12.13 7.27 15.78
C ILE A 221 -13.05 6.84 16.94
N GLY A 222 -12.50 6.61 18.14
CA GLY A 222 -13.29 6.29 19.33
C GLY A 222 -14.21 7.45 19.75
N ALA A 223 -15.36 7.13 20.39
CA ALA A 223 -16.38 8.11 20.79
C ALA A 223 -15.84 9.28 21.64
N ASP A 224 -14.77 9.02 22.40
CA ASP A 224 -14.11 10.00 23.28
C ASP A 224 -12.75 10.48 22.73
N SER A 225 -12.50 10.27 21.44
CA SER A 225 -11.24 10.72 20.82
C SER A 225 -11.22 12.24 20.62
N PRO A 226 -10.04 12.87 20.53
CA PRO A 226 -9.93 14.28 20.16
C PRO A 226 -10.65 14.60 18.84
N LEU A 227 -10.64 13.68 17.88
CA LEU A 227 -11.33 13.85 16.59
C LEU A 227 -12.84 13.86 16.77
N SER A 228 -13.41 13.02 17.65
CA SER A 228 -14.86 13.03 17.92
C SER A 228 -15.34 14.35 18.50
N THR A 229 -14.52 14.99 19.32
CA THR A 229 -14.80 16.33 19.87
C THR A 229 -14.80 17.39 18.77
N ILE A 230 -13.83 17.31 17.86
CA ILE A 230 -13.72 18.22 16.71
C ILE A 230 -14.89 17.99 15.74
N ALA A 231 -15.20 16.73 15.41
CA ALA A 231 -16.33 16.36 14.56
C ALA A 231 -17.66 16.93 15.08
N LYS A 232 -17.93 16.76 16.38
CA LYS A 232 -19.12 17.34 17.05
C LYS A 232 -19.14 18.87 16.93
N LYS A 233 -17.99 19.53 17.10
CA LYS A 233 -17.88 21.00 17.00
C LYS A 233 -18.23 21.50 15.60
N TYR A 234 -17.90 20.76 14.56
CA TYR A 234 -18.11 21.14 13.17
C TYR A 234 -19.32 20.48 12.51
N GLY A 235 -20.04 19.61 13.24
CA GLY A 235 -21.25 18.95 12.75
C GLY A 235 -21.00 17.88 11.68
N VAL A 236 -19.84 17.21 11.76
CA VAL A 236 -19.40 16.14 10.84
C VAL A 236 -19.11 14.86 11.60
#